data_106dd1013a57bbdea42607cfc335ea6b
#
_entry.id   106dd1013a57bbdea42607cfc335ea6b
#
_cell.length_a   1.000
_cell.length_b   1.000
_cell.length_c   1.000
_cell.angle_alpha   90.00
_cell.angle_beta   90.00
_cell.angle_gamma   90.00
#
_symmetry.space_group_name_H-M   'P 1'
#
loop_
_entity.id
_entity.type
_entity.pdbx_description
1 polymer ?
#
loop_
_entity_poly.entity_id
_entity_poly.type
_entity_poly.pdbx_seq_one_letter_code
_entity_poly.pdbx_strand_id
1 'polypeptide(L)'
;MTNQTQENGLTAETVLQILREQPNLFQEYQIKTMALFGSTARNQATSTSDLDFLVEFQVDPTLGLYMGLKLFLEQLFQRNVDLVIQSDIKPQIRTNIIQEAIDVA
;
A
#
# COMPACT_ATOMS: atom_id res chain seq x y z
N MET A 1 -3.21 28.57 5.68
CA MET A 1 -3.30 27.67 5.01
C MET A 1 -3.91 26.55 5.57
N THR A 2 -4.73 26.10 5.12
CA THR A 2 -5.43 25.07 5.75
C THR A 2 -4.94 23.77 5.26
N ASN A 3 -5.10 22.77 6.02
CA ASN A 3 -4.72 21.45 5.64
C ASN A 3 -5.91 20.59 5.55
N GLN A 4 -6.76 20.93 4.66
CA GLN A 4 -8.00 20.20 4.55
C GLN A 4 -7.82 18.78 4.12
N THR A 5 -6.71 18.49 3.42
CA THR A 5 -6.47 17.11 3.03
C THR A 5 -6.31 16.19 4.22
N GLN A 6 -5.85 16.73 5.36
CA GLN A 6 -5.71 15.92 6.54
C GLN A 6 -7.05 15.44 7.07
N GLU A 7 -8.06 16.28 6.94
CA GLU A 7 -9.38 15.91 7.39
C GLU A 7 -10.03 14.87 6.50
N ASN A 8 -9.66 14.89 5.22
CA ASN A 8 -10.27 14.00 4.24
C ASN A 8 -9.48 12.73 4.01
N GLY A 9 -8.38 12.58 4.74
CA GLY A 9 -7.54 11.42 4.55
C GLY A 9 -6.58 11.58 3.40
N LEU A 10 -5.88 10.50 3.08
CA LEU A 10 -4.88 10.49 2.03
C LEU A 10 -5.52 10.21 0.67
N THR A 11 -5.00 10.85 -0.36
CA THR A 11 -5.40 10.54 -1.73
C THR A 11 -4.44 9.53 -2.32
N ALA A 12 -4.88 8.86 -3.38
CA ALA A 12 -4.03 7.91 -4.08
C ALA A 12 -2.77 8.60 -4.59
N GLU A 13 -2.92 9.79 -5.15
CA GLU A 13 -1.80 10.52 -5.71
C GLU A 13 -0.74 10.83 -4.66
N THR A 14 -1.16 11.28 -3.47
CA THR A 14 -0.24 11.59 -2.40
C THR A 14 0.51 10.36 -1.94
N VAL A 15 -0.20 9.25 -1.76
CA VAL A 15 0.43 8.00 -1.33
C VAL A 15 1.46 7.54 -2.36
N LEU A 16 1.10 7.56 -3.63
CA LEU A 16 2.02 7.11 -4.67
C LEU A 16 3.25 8.00 -4.76
N GLN A 17 3.06 9.31 -4.60
CA GLN A 17 4.18 10.23 -4.64
C GLN A 17 5.15 9.98 -3.49
N ILE A 18 4.63 9.80 -2.28
CA ILE A 18 5.48 9.53 -1.12
C ILE A 18 6.27 8.24 -1.33
N LEU A 19 5.63 7.21 -1.87
CA LEU A 19 6.31 5.94 -2.11
C LEU A 19 7.38 6.06 -3.19
N ARG A 20 7.13 6.86 -4.22
CA ARG A 20 8.13 7.07 -5.27
C ARG A 20 9.34 7.83 -4.77
N GLU A 21 9.23 8.51 -3.63
CA GLU A 21 10.36 9.18 -3.00
C GLU A 21 11.19 8.25 -2.13
N GLN A 22 10.85 6.97 -2.08
CA GLN A 22 11.60 5.96 -1.33
C GLN A 22 12.36 5.08 -2.32
N PRO A 23 13.54 5.52 -2.77
CA PRO A 23 14.19 4.89 -3.93
C PRO A 23 14.64 3.45 -3.67
N ASN A 24 14.88 3.09 -2.42
CA ASN A 24 15.37 1.76 -2.11
C ASN A 24 14.29 0.81 -1.59
N LEU A 25 13.02 1.23 -1.64
CA LEU A 25 11.94 0.46 -1.04
C LEU A 25 11.85 -0.94 -1.65
N PHE A 26 11.78 -1.02 -2.97
CA PHE A 26 11.61 -2.30 -3.65
C PHE A 26 12.81 -3.21 -3.42
N GLN A 27 14.01 -2.64 -3.47
CA GLN A 27 15.21 -3.42 -3.29
C GLN A 27 15.36 -3.89 -1.84
N GLU A 28 15.11 -2.99 -0.90
CA GLU A 28 15.33 -3.29 0.50
C GLU A 28 14.40 -4.38 1.00
N TYR A 29 13.17 -4.39 0.55
CA TYR A 29 12.17 -5.36 0.99
C TYR A 29 11.91 -6.44 -0.05
N GLN A 30 12.74 -6.51 -1.08
CA GLN A 30 12.67 -7.55 -2.12
C GLN A 30 11.29 -7.61 -2.76
N ILE A 31 10.74 -6.46 -3.09
CA ILE A 31 9.43 -6.33 -3.69
C ILE A 31 9.54 -6.48 -5.19
N LYS A 32 8.71 -7.33 -5.77
CA LYS A 32 8.61 -7.45 -7.22
C LYS A 32 7.57 -6.46 -7.76
N THR A 33 6.38 -6.47 -7.20
CA THR A 33 5.34 -5.51 -7.57
C THR A 33 4.61 -5.06 -6.31
N MET A 34 4.07 -3.86 -6.37
CA MET A 34 3.29 -3.31 -5.27
C MET A 34 2.24 -2.37 -5.83
N ALA A 35 1.05 -2.43 -5.28
CA ALA A 35 -0.05 -1.62 -5.75
C ALA A 35 -0.90 -1.16 -4.57
N LEU A 36 -1.54 -0.02 -4.74
CA LEU A 36 -2.47 0.53 -3.77
C LEU A 36 -3.89 0.14 -4.18
N PHE A 37 -4.69 -0.34 -3.22
CA PHE A 37 -6.07 -0.64 -3.50
C PHE A 37 -6.96 -0.16 -2.34
N GLY A 38 -8.23 -0.50 -2.36
CA GLY A 38 -9.15 -0.12 -1.31
C GLY A 38 -9.59 1.33 -1.37
N SER A 39 -10.04 1.86 -0.22
CA SER A 39 -10.65 3.18 -0.20
C SER A 39 -9.70 4.29 -0.63
N THR A 40 -8.43 4.19 -0.30
CA THR A 40 -7.47 5.22 -0.71
C THR A 40 -7.28 5.23 -2.22
N ALA A 41 -7.25 4.06 -2.86
CA ALA A 41 -7.14 3.99 -4.31
C ALA A 41 -8.33 4.64 -5.00
N ARG A 42 -9.50 4.59 -4.36
CA ARG A 42 -10.71 5.21 -4.89
C ARG A 42 -10.88 6.66 -4.46
N ASN A 43 -9.91 7.20 -3.72
CA ASN A 43 -9.96 8.54 -3.14
C ASN A 43 -11.17 8.74 -2.23
N GLN A 44 -11.53 7.68 -1.50
CA GLN A 44 -12.63 7.69 -0.56
C GLN A 44 -12.17 7.51 0.89
N ALA A 45 -10.85 7.58 1.11
CA ALA A 45 -10.31 7.39 2.45
C ALA A 45 -10.66 8.56 3.36
N THR A 46 -10.86 8.24 4.63
CA THR A 46 -11.01 9.25 5.67
C THR A 46 -9.73 9.30 6.49
N SER A 47 -9.69 10.17 7.48
CA SER A 47 -8.50 10.30 8.33
C SER A 47 -8.23 9.05 9.15
N THR A 48 -9.20 8.16 9.28
CA THR A 48 -9.05 6.92 10.07
C THR A 48 -9.00 5.68 9.20
N SER A 49 -9.06 5.81 7.88
CA SER A 49 -9.01 4.66 6.99
C SER A 49 -7.64 4.01 7.01
N ASP A 50 -7.63 2.69 6.95
CA ASP A 50 -6.38 1.94 6.76
C ASP A 50 -5.92 2.09 5.31
N LEU A 51 -4.64 1.92 5.09
CA LEU A 51 -4.09 1.85 3.75
C LEU A 51 -3.99 0.39 3.34
N ASP A 52 -4.45 0.09 2.15
CA ASP A 52 -4.46 -1.28 1.64
C ASP A 52 -3.47 -1.40 0.50
N PHE A 53 -2.47 -2.26 0.69
CA PHE A 53 -1.45 -2.50 -0.34
C PHE A 53 -1.44 -3.96 -0.75
N LEU A 54 -1.26 -4.16 -2.03
CA LEU A 54 -1.08 -5.46 -2.63
C LEU A 54 0.38 -5.60 -2.98
N VAL A 55 1.03 -6.67 -2.52
CA VAL A 55 2.47 -6.83 -2.74
C VAL A 55 2.77 -8.22 -3.30
N GLU A 56 3.76 -8.24 -4.19
CA GLU A 56 4.36 -9.47 -4.67
C GLU A 56 5.85 -9.38 -4.39
N PHE A 57 6.40 -10.37 -3.68
CA PHE A 57 7.82 -10.37 -3.34
C PHE A 57 8.61 -11.13 -4.40
N GLN A 58 9.88 -10.79 -4.54
CA GLN A 58 10.79 -11.51 -5.44
C GLN A 58 11.15 -12.88 -4.90
N VAL A 59 10.98 -13.09 -3.61
CA VAL A 59 11.30 -14.33 -2.92
C VAL A 59 10.09 -14.74 -2.09
N ASP A 60 10.13 -15.97 -1.58
CA ASP A 60 9.13 -16.42 -0.62
C ASP A 60 9.39 -15.69 0.69
N PRO A 61 8.54 -14.78 1.13
CA PRO A 61 8.90 -13.90 2.23
C PRO A 61 8.91 -14.61 3.57
N THR A 62 9.88 -14.25 4.40
CA THR A 62 9.84 -14.63 5.80
C THR A 62 8.87 -13.71 6.53
N LEU A 63 8.48 -14.13 7.74
CA LEU A 63 7.66 -13.28 8.59
C LEU A 63 8.36 -11.95 8.85
N GLY A 64 9.66 -11.98 9.08
CA GLY A 64 10.42 -10.76 9.34
C GLY A 64 10.39 -9.80 8.15
N LEU A 65 10.52 -10.33 6.94
CA LEU A 65 10.48 -9.48 5.75
C LEU A 65 9.10 -8.85 5.58
N TYR A 66 8.05 -9.66 5.74
CA TYR A 66 6.69 -9.18 5.63
C TYR A 66 6.38 -8.11 6.68
N MET A 67 6.69 -8.42 7.94
CA MET A 67 6.41 -7.48 9.04
C MET A 67 7.28 -6.23 8.94
N GLY A 68 8.50 -6.37 8.47
CA GLY A 68 9.37 -5.22 8.28
C GLY A 68 8.77 -4.23 7.29
N LEU A 69 8.28 -4.74 6.17
CA LEU A 69 7.65 -3.87 5.17
C LEU A 69 6.37 -3.23 5.72
N LYS A 70 5.54 -4.03 6.39
CA LYS A 70 4.30 -3.53 6.95
C LYS A 70 4.56 -2.40 7.95
N LEU A 71 5.48 -2.61 8.86
CA LEU A 71 5.79 -1.61 9.88
C LEU A 71 6.44 -0.36 9.29
N PHE A 72 7.27 -0.54 8.27
CA PHE A 72 7.85 0.61 7.58
C PHE A 72 6.76 1.47 6.96
N LEU A 73 5.80 0.85 6.29
CA LEU A 73 4.72 1.59 5.67
C LEU A 73 3.82 2.25 6.71
N GLU A 74 3.56 1.58 7.83
CA GLU A 74 2.76 2.17 8.88
C GLU A 74 3.43 3.39 9.47
N GLN A 75 4.73 3.34 9.62
CA GLN A 75 5.48 4.46 10.16
C GLN A 75 5.55 5.61 9.16
N LEU A 76 5.72 5.27 7.88
CA LEU A 76 5.83 6.27 6.83
C LEU A 76 4.53 7.09 6.70
N PHE A 77 3.39 6.42 6.77
CA PHE A 77 2.11 7.07 6.56
C PHE A 77 1.35 7.39 7.84
N GLN A 78 1.85 6.95 9.00
CA GLN A 78 1.21 7.16 10.29
C GLN A 78 -0.22 6.63 10.29
N ARG A 79 -0.39 5.44 9.74
CA ARG A 79 -1.67 4.77 9.63
C ARG A 79 -1.47 3.28 9.69
N ASN A 80 -2.54 2.57 10.04
CA ASN A 80 -2.53 1.12 9.93
C ASN A 80 -2.47 0.74 8.46
N VAL A 81 -1.71 -0.29 8.16
CA VAL A 81 -1.55 -0.78 6.80
C VAL A 81 -2.01 -2.22 6.75
N ASP A 82 -2.88 -2.50 5.77
CA ASP A 82 -3.27 -3.86 5.45
C ASP A 82 -2.43 -4.29 4.25
N LEU A 83 -1.46 -5.15 4.51
CA LEU A 83 -0.52 -5.58 3.48
C LEU A 83 -0.88 -6.99 3.03
N VAL A 84 -1.39 -7.10 1.82
CA VAL A 84 -1.90 -8.36 1.28
C VAL A 84 -0.91 -8.90 0.26
N ILE A 85 -0.48 -10.14 0.44
CA ILE A 85 0.39 -10.80 -0.53
C ILE A 85 -0.48 -11.30 -1.68
N GLN A 86 -0.11 -10.93 -2.89
CA GLN A 86 -0.93 -11.17 -4.06
C GLN A 86 -1.30 -12.64 -4.23
N SER A 87 -0.39 -13.55 -3.95
CA SER A 87 -0.64 -14.97 -4.12
C SER A 87 -1.65 -15.53 -3.10
N ASP A 88 -1.91 -14.78 -2.02
CA ASP A 88 -2.84 -15.23 -0.98
C ASP A 88 -4.27 -14.77 -1.22
N ILE A 89 -4.52 -14.00 -2.26
CA ILE A 89 -5.86 -13.51 -2.54
C ILE A 89 -6.72 -14.64 -3.09
N LYS A 90 -7.93 -14.78 -2.53
CA LYS A 90 -8.85 -15.78 -3.00
C LYS A 90 -9.30 -15.47 -4.42
N PRO A 91 -9.43 -16.48 -5.29
CA PRO A 91 -9.80 -16.24 -6.70
C PRO A 91 -11.10 -15.44 -6.86
N GLN A 92 -12.04 -15.61 -5.93
CA GLN A 92 -13.35 -14.98 -6.06
C GLN A 92 -13.29 -13.45 -6.04
N ILE A 93 -12.30 -12.89 -5.31
CA ILE A 93 -12.20 -11.45 -5.17
C ILE A 93 -10.99 -10.87 -5.88
N ARG A 94 -10.17 -11.73 -6.47
CA ARG A 94 -8.90 -11.31 -7.04
C ARG A 94 -9.08 -10.29 -8.16
N THR A 95 -10.03 -10.56 -9.06
CA THR A 95 -10.25 -9.68 -10.20
C THR A 95 -10.66 -8.29 -9.75
N ASN A 96 -11.53 -8.20 -8.76
CA ASN A 96 -11.99 -6.90 -8.27
C ASN A 96 -10.86 -6.10 -7.67
N ILE A 97 -10.02 -6.75 -6.87
CA ILE A 97 -8.89 -6.06 -6.24
C ILE A 97 -7.90 -5.59 -7.28
N ILE A 98 -7.57 -6.44 -8.25
CA ILE A 98 -6.58 -6.10 -9.26
C ILE A 98 -7.09 -4.98 -10.14
N GLN A 99 -8.39 -4.95 -10.47
CA GLN A 99 -8.93 -3.90 -11.30
C GLN A 99 -8.90 -2.54 -10.60
N GLU A 100 -9.04 -2.51 -9.28
CA GLU A 100 -8.97 -1.26 -8.52
C GLU A 100 -7.54 -0.83 -8.25
N ALA A 101 -6.60 -1.75 -8.28
CA ALA A 101 -5.25 -1.48 -7.80
C ALA A 101 -4.51 -0.53 -8.73
N ILE A 102 -3.74 0.37 -8.11
CA ILE A 102 -2.92 1.33 -8.82
C ILE A 102 -1.46 0.99 -8.50
N ASP A 103 -0.69 0.71 -9.53
CA ASP A 103 0.71 0.32 -9.37
C ASP A 103 1.52 1.45 -8.77
N VAL A 104 2.38 1.09 -7.83
CA VAL A 104 3.27 2.05 -7.17
C VAL A 104 4.40 2.49 -8.10
N ALA A 105 4.91 1.58 -8.92
CA ALA A 105 6.03 1.87 -9.80
C ALA A 105 5.71 1.57 -11.24
#